data_f0764ed59ab752852a7c718d17d20cee
#
_entry.id   f0764ed59ab752852a7c718d17d20cee
#
_cell.length_a   1.000
_cell.length_b   1.000
_cell.length_c   1.000
_cell.angle_alpha   90.00
_cell.angle_beta   90.00
_cell.angle_gamma   90.00
#
_symmetry.space_group_name_H-M   'P 1'
#
loop_
_entity.id
_entity.type
_entity.pdbx_description
1 polymer ?
#
loop_
_entity_poly.entity_id
_entity_poly.type
_entity_poly.pdbx_seq_one_letter_code
_entity_poly.pdbx_strand_id
1 'polypeptide(L)'
;HERVVPVYAFNGRSIFQGTDFDLSVLLSIFVPEYMYTERYKRAACLLFSVFLWGKGMAQQPLRFSMETLHDSLSWLCLRTAEREGCGLAGNSGRPAGPKTVARWRLDYPVYRLATGDVDGDGKDEALVGVIKPTRFYPQPARRLFLFKQVNGKIRPMWMGSRLGGILCDFRFVRPYVRTLQSTTDGKYVVADYAWDDFGLTFVRFLTGAVSRKEAMKKFTSGSPEKGF
;
A
#
# COMPACT_ATOMS: atom_id res chain seq x y z
N HIS A 1 54.29 -13.01 -13.97
CA HIS A 1 53.59 -11.75 -14.23
C HIS A 1 52.09 -11.94 -13.99
N GLU A 2 51.72 -11.87 -12.72
CA GLU A 2 50.32 -11.82 -12.31
C GLU A 2 49.81 -10.37 -12.42
N ARG A 3 48.73 -10.18 -13.15
CA ARG A 3 48.02 -8.91 -13.18
C ARG A 3 47.02 -8.89 -12.01
N VAL A 4 47.34 -8.08 -11.01
CA VAL A 4 46.43 -7.78 -9.90
C VAL A 4 45.33 -6.85 -10.45
N VAL A 5 44.07 -7.31 -10.37
CA VAL A 5 42.88 -6.50 -10.67
C VAL A 5 42.43 -5.87 -9.36
N PRO A 6 42.24 -4.53 -9.26
CA PRO A 6 41.79 -3.92 -8.03
C PRO A 6 40.30 -4.19 -7.84
N VAL A 7 39.96 -4.80 -6.70
CA VAL A 7 38.58 -4.95 -6.22
C VAL A 7 38.17 -3.63 -5.56
N TYR A 8 37.26 -2.92 -6.16
CA TYR A 8 36.62 -1.77 -5.51
C TYR A 8 35.53 -2.27 -4.58
N ALA A 9 35.76 -2.17 -3.27
CA ALA A 9 34.75 -2.37 -2.25
C ALA A 9 33.80 -1.16 -2.24
N PHE A 10 32.53 -1.38 -2.60
CA PHE A 10 31.47 -0.39 -2.43
C PHE A 10 31.00 -0.43 -0.98
N ASN A 11 31.40 0.56 -0.18
CA ASN A 11 30.82 0.83 1.12
C ASN A 11 29.40 1.40 0.92
N GLY A 12 28.38 0.63 1.32
CA GLY A 12 26.98 1.03 1.29
C GLY A 12 26.70 2.20 2.23
N ARG A 13 26.64 3.40 1.70
CA ARG A 13 25.91 4.52 2.26
C ARG A 13 25.03 5.12 1.16
N SER A 14 23.72 5.15 1.41
CA SER A 14 22.74 5.79 0.54
C SER A 14 23.03 7.29 0.48
N ILE A 15 23.43 7.77 -0.69
CA ILE A 15 23.55 9.19 -1.00
C ILE A 15 22.30 9.59 -1.79
N PHE A 16 21.16 9.65 -1.10
CA PHE A 16 19.96 10.29 -1.66
C PHE A 16 19.21 10.99 -0.52
N GLN A 17 19.68 12.16 -0.16
CA GLN A 17 18.90 13.20 0.52
C GLN A 17 19.31 14.54 -0.09
N GLY A 18 18.44 15.08 -0.94
CA GLY A 18 18.62 16.42 -1.51
C GLY A 18 17.86 16.56 -2.81
N THR A 19 16.97 17.55 -2.88
CA THR A 19 16.06 17.86 -3.98
C THR A 19 16.72 18.61 -5.15
N ASP A 20 18.05 18.66 -5.24
CA ASP A 20 18.75 19.28 -6.35
C ASP A 20 19.48 18.22 -7.18
N PHE A 21 18.83 17.77 -8.23
CA PHE A 21 19.43 16.92 -9.25
C PHE A 21 20.36 17.75 -10.13
N ASP A 22 21.66 17.69 -9.84
CA ASP A 22 22.65 18.28 -10.73
C ASP A 22 22.84 17.37 -11.98
N LEU A 23 22.20 17.79 -13.07
CA LEU A 23 22.21 17.10 -14.36
C LEU A 23 23.62 17.00 -14.95
N SER A 24 24.57 17.84 -14.49
CA SER A 24 25.96 17.86 -14.99
C SER A 24 26.72 16.60 -14.58
N VAL A 25 26.38 16.03 -13.41
CA VAL A 25 27.02 14.81 -12.87
C VAL A 25 26.59 13.57 -13.65
N LEU A 26 25.33 13.47 -14.09
CA LEU A 26 24.85 12.35 -14.88
C LEU A 26 25.40 12.36 -16.32
N LEU A 27 25.61 13.54 -16.89
CA LEU A 27 26.17 13.67 -18.23
C LEU A 27 27.66 13.28 -18.28
N SER A 28 28.42 13.45 -17.19
CA SER A 28 29.83 13.08 -17.13
C SER A 28 30.07 11.57 -17.03
N ILE A 29 29.09 10.79 -16.59
CA ILE A 29 29.21 9.33 -16.38
C ILE A 29 28.87 8.54 -17.67
N PHE A 30 28.06 9.09 -18.57
CA PHE A 30 27.50 8.33 -19.70
C PHE A 30 27.97 8.76 -21.09
N VAL A 31 28.73 9.84 -21.23
CA VAL A 31 29.18 10.31 -22.58
C VAL A 31 30.68 10.13 -22.70
N PRO A 32 31.18 9.27 -23.61
CA PRO A 32 32.60 9.14 -23.89
C PRO A 32 33.17 10.47 -24.45
N GLU A 33 34.37 10.83 -24.03
CA GLU A 33 35.03 12.10 -24.25
C GLU A 33 35.15 12.52 -25.76
N TYR A 34 35.11 11.56 -26.69
CA TYR A 34 35.22 11.82 -28.12
C TYR A 34 33.90 12.33 -28.78
N MET A 35 32.77 12.40 -28.07
CA MET A 35 31.50 12.89 -28.62
C MET A 35 31.22 14.38 -28.37
N TYR A 36 32.21 15.13 -27.95
CA TYR A 36 32.06 16.57 -27.60
C TYR A 36 32.11 17.54 -28.80
N THR A 37 31.61 17.15 -29.97
CA THR A 37 31.47 18.10 -31.09
C THR A 37 30.12 18.81 -31.02
N GLU A 38 30.11 20.12 -31.32
CA GLU A 38 28.91 21.01 -31.27
C GLU A 38 27.69 20.47 -32.04
N ARG A 39 27.90 19.60 -33.02
CA ARG A 39 26.82 18.99 -33.81
C ARG A 39 25.98 17.98 -32.97
N TYR A 40 26.60 17.28 -32.03
CA TYR A 40 25.89 16.28 -31.22
C TYR A 40 25.20 16.89 -29.99
N LYS A 41 25.66 18.05 -29.51
CA LYS A 41 24.97 18.75 -28.40
C LYS A 41 23.56 19.14 -28.79
N ARG A 42 23.34 19.61 -30.04
CA ARG A 42 21.99 19.95 -30.52
C ARG A 42 21.09 18.71 -30.72
N ALA A 43 21.64 17.60 -31.19
CA ALA A 43 20.91 16.36 -31.38
C ALA A 43 20.55 15.69 -30.00
N ALA A 44 21.47 15.72 -29.06
CA ALA A 44 21.21 15.21 -27.70
C ALA A 44 20.14 16.03 -26.97
N CYS A 45 20.16 17.37 -27.08
CA CYS A 45 19.11 18.22 -26.54
C CYS A 45 17.74 17.97 -27.17
N LEU A 46 17.68 17.68 -28.48
CA LEU A 46 16.41 17.36 -29.15
C LEU A 46 15.88 15.96 -28.72
N LEU A 47 16.74 14.98 -28.61
CA LEU A 47 16.35 13.66 -28.15
C LEU A 47 15.91 13.68 -26.65
N PHE A 48 16.59 14.49 -25.83
CA PHE A 48 16.19 14.64 -24.41
C PHE A 48 14.88 15.43 -24.27
N SER A 49 14.61 16.40 -25.12
CA SER A 49 13.33 17.13 -25.08
C SER A 49 12.16 16.25 -25.54
N VAL A 50 12.36 15.32 -26.45
CA VAL A 50 11.34 14.33 -26.87
C VAL A 50 11.07 13.31 -25.75
N PHE A 51 12.10 12.95 -24.96
CA PHE A 51 11.93 12.06 -23.81
C PHE A 51 11.22 12.73 -22.64
N LEU A 52 11.38 14.04 -22.44
CA LEU A 52 10.69 14.82 -21.41
C LEU A 52 9.24 15.17 -21.82
N TRP A 53 8.88 15.04 -23.08
CA TRP A 53 7.52 15.29 -23.58
C TRP A 53 6.67 14.03 -23.68
N GLY A 54 7.19 12.88 -23.31
CA GLY A 54 6.35 11.76 -22.91
C GLY A 54 5.62 12.19 -21.65
N LYS A 55 4.52 12.97 -21.80
CA LYS A 55 3.53 13.18 -20.73
C LYS A 55 3.08 11.78 -20.32
N GLY A 56 3.74 11.22 -19.32
CA GLY A 56 3.18 10.09 -18.60
C GLY A 56 1.77 10.53 -18.25
N MET A 57 0.76 9.96 -18.89
CA MET A 57 -0.63 10.14 -18.48
C MET A 57 -0.63 9.72 -17.03
N ALA A 58 -0.66 10.70 -16.12
CA ALA A 58 -0.69 10.43 -14.69
C ALA A 58 -1.88 9.51 -14.47
N GLN A 59 -1.59 8.24 -14.26
CA GLN A 59 -2.61 7.22 -14.07
C GLN A 59 -3.35 7.63 -12.80
N GLN A 60 -4.66 7.85 -12.93
CA GLN A 60 -5.45 8.32 -11.80
C GLN A 60 -5.28 7.34 -10.64
N PRO A 61 -5.04 7.82 -9.42
CA PRO A 61 -4.89 6.96 -8.27
C PRO A 61 -6.16 6.11 -8.11
N LEU A 62 -5.96 4.83 -7.91
CA LEU A 62 -7.06 3.89 -7.69
C LEU A 62 -7.27 3.73 -6.18
N ARG A 63 -8.52 3.71 -5.73
CA ARG A 63 -8.87 3.53 -4.33
C ARG A 63 -9.80 2.33 -4.15
N PHE A 64 -9.61 1.62 -3.05
CA PHE A 64 -10.52 0.56 -2.65
C PHE A 64 -11.77 1.12 -1.98
N SER A 65 -12.91 0.50 -2.26
CA SER A 65 -14.19 0.79 -1.63
C SER A 65 -15.00 -0.49 -1.48
N MET A 66 -16.03 -0.48 -0.64
CA MET A 66 -16.90 -1.62 -0.42
C MET A 66 -18.33 -1.30 -0.87
N GLU A 67 -18.95 -2.22 -1.60
CA GLU A 67 -20.37 -2.22 -1.91
C GLU A 67 -21.00 -3.45 -1.25
N THR A 68 -21.87 -3.24 -0.27
CA THR A 68 -22.62 -4.32 0.39
C THR A 68 -23.99 -4.45 -0.24
N LEU A 69 -24.33 -5.64 -0.74
CA LEU A 69 -25.64 -5.95 -1.30
C LEU A 69 -26.57 -6.52 -0.22
N HIS A 70 -26.05 -7.46 0.56
CA HIS A 70 -26.73 -8.07 1.69
C HIS A 70 -25.72 -8.39 2.79
N ASP A 71 -26.18 -8.89 3.93
CA ASP A 71 -25.33 -9.22 5.09
C ASP A 71 -24.21 -10.24 4.78
N SER A 72 -24.42 -11.10 3.77
CA SER A 72 -23.46 -12.17 3.40
C SER A 72 -22.80 -11.97 2.02
N LEU A 73 -23.11 -10.89 1.31
CA LEU A 73 -22.58 -10.64 -0.03
C LEU A 73 -22.14 -9.20 -0.19
N SER A 74 -20.84 -9.01 -0.40
CA SER A 74 -20.23 -7.71 -0.64
C SER A 74 -19.29 -7.76 -1.85
N TRP A 75 -19.05 -6.59 -2.43
CA TRP A 75 -18.04 -6.41 -3.46
C TRP A 75 -16.96 -5.47 -2.97
N LEU A 76 -15.73 -5.96 -2.97
CA LEU A 76 -14.56 -5.07 -2.89
C LEU A 76 -14.35 -4.47 -4.28
N CYS A 77 -14.44 -3.15 -4.38
CA CYS A 77 -14.35 -2.40 -5.62
C CYS A 77 -13.06 -1.60 -5.67
N LEU A 78 -12.44 -1.56 -6.84
CA LEU A 78 -11.34 -0.67 -7.15
C LEU A 78 -11.88 0.44 -8.04
N ARG A 79 -11.78 1.70 -7.60
CA ARG A 79 -12.35 2.87 -8.27
C ARG A 79 -11.29 3.92 -8.57
N THR A 80 -11.49 4.69 -9.63
CA THR A 80 -10.71 5.90 -9.85
C THR A 80 -11.02 6.92 -8.76
N ALA A 81 -9.99 7.64 -8.26
CA ALA A 81 -10.22 8.77 -7.38
C ALA A 81 -11.04 9.84 -8.12
N GLU A 82 -11.94 10.50 -7.39
CA GLU A 82 -12.59 11.71 -7.93
C GLU A 82 -11.54 12.77 -8.20
N ARG A 83 -11.62 13.41 -9.36
CA ARG A 83 -10.89 14.66 -9.54
C ARG A 83 -11.58 15.69 -8.68
N GLU A 84 -10.94 16.14 -7.62
CA GLU A 84 -11.31 17.40 -6.99
C GLU A 84 -11.13 18.47 -8.05
N GLY A 85 -12.24 18.82 -8.71
CA GLY A 85 -12.24 19.85 -9.71
C GLY A 85 -11.93 21.17 -9.03
N CYS A 86 -10.74 21.71 -9.26
CA CYS A 86 -10.50 23.13 -9.10
C CYS A 86 -11.45 23.83 -10.09
N GLY A 87 -12.61 24.25 -9.58
CA GLY A 87 -13.64 24.90 -10.37
C GLY A 87 -13.18 26.28 -10.83
N LEU A 88 -12.69 26.35 -12.05
CA LEU A 88 -12.87 27.55 -12.87
C LEU A 88 -14.10 27.31 -13.72
N ALA A 89 -15.13 28.10 -13.43
CA ALA A 89 -16.42 28.09 -14.07
C ALA A 89 -16.34 28.13 -15.59
N GLY A 90 -17.06 27.23 -16.25
CA GLY A 90 -17.33 27.35 -17.68
C GLY A 90 -17.33 26.02 -18.44
N ASN A 91 -18.26 25.16 -18.14
CA ASN A 91 -19.06 24.41 -19.11
C ASN A 91 -19.86 23.31 -18.38
N SER A 92 -21.11 23.14 -18.74
CA SER A 92 -22.14 22.31 -18.14
C SER A 92 -21.92 20.79 -18.31
N GLY A 93 -20.73 20.31 -18.01
CA GLY A 93 -20.41 18.88 -17.92
C GLY A 93 -20.43 18.46 -16.45
N ARG A 94 -21.47 17.75 -16.02
CA ARG A 94 -21.52 17.08 -14.71
C ARG A 94 -20.24 16.24 -14.58
N PRO A 95 -19.40 16.42 -13.52
CA PRO A 95 -18.22 15.61 -13.36
C PRO A 95 -18.61 14.12 -13.32
N ALA A 96 -17.99 13.33 -14.17
CA ALA A 96 -18.23 11.88 -14.17
C ALA A 96 -17.76 11.35 -12.81
N GLY A 97 -18.69 10.75 -12.06
CA GLY A 97 -18.38 10.15 -10.77
C GLY A 97 -17.30 9.05 -10.85
N PRO A 98 -16.81 8.56 -9.69
CA PRO A 98 -15.73 7.59 -9.63
C PRO A 98 -16.08 6.33 -10.42
N LYS A 99 -15.24 5.97 -11.41
CA LYS A 99 -15.47 4.80 -12.25
C LYS A 99 -14.93 3.55 -11.56
N THR A 100 -15.74 2.50 -11.47
CA THR A 100 -15.29 1.18 -11.02
C THR A 100 -14.45 0.51 -12.10
N VAL A 101 -13.21 0.16 -11.76
CA VAL A 101 -12.22 -0.46 -12.64
C VAL A 101 -12.24 -1.99 -12.49
N ALA A 102 -12.35 -2.47 -11.25
CA ALA A 102 -12.39 -3.89 -10.94
C ALA A 102 -13.27 -4.17 -9.72
N ARG A 103 -13.76 -5.41 -9.62
CA ARG A 103 -14.55 -5.91 -8.49
C ARG A 103 -14.04 -7.28 -8.06
N TRP A 104 -14.08 -7.55 -6.75
CA TRP A 104 -13.83 -8.85 -6.15
C TRP A 104 -14.99 -9.23 -5.26
N ARG A 105 -15.58 -10.40 -5.50
CA ARG A 105 -16.73 -10.90 -4.75
C ARG A 105 -16.29 -11.46 -3.39
N LEU A 106 -17.04 -11.12 -2.35
CA LEU A 106 -16.87 -11.61 -0.98
C LEU A 106 -18.19 -12.26 -0.54
N ASP A 107 -18.17 -13.58 -0.41
CA ASP A 107 -19.33 -14.38 -0.01
C ASP A 107 -19.38 -14.59 1.52
N TYR A 108 -19.03 -13.54 2.27
CA TYR A 108 -18.99 -13.53 3.73
C TYR A 108 -19.44 -12.18 4.24
N PRO A 109 -20.05 -12.12 5.44
CA PRO A 109 -20.31 -10.86 6.10
C PRO A 109 -19.02 -10.07 6.28
N VAL A 110 -19.02 -8.82 5.80
CA VAL A 110 -17.90 -7.89 5.96
C VAL A 110 -18.22 -6.93 7.09
N TYR A 111 -17.33 -6.82 8.08
CA TYR A 111 -17.54 -5.92 9.22
C TYR A 111 -16.63 -4.68 9.18
N ARG A 112 -15.56 -4.70 8.37
CA ARG A 112 -14.62 -3.57 8.26
C ARG A 112 -13.87 -3.59 6.94
N LEU A 113 -13.65 -2.39 6.38
CA LEU A 113 -12.65 -2.08 5.37
C LEU A 113 -11.69 -1.04 5.97
N ALA A 114 -10.39 -1.26 5.81
CA ALA A 114 -9.35 -0.26 5.99
C ALA A 114 -8.40 -0.32 4.80
N THR A 115 -7.67 0.74 4.54
CA THR A 115 -6.66 0.79 3.49
C THR A 115 -5.34 1.29 4.03
N GLY A 116 -4.25 0.93 3.39
CA GLY A 116 -2.91 1.41 3.70
C GLY A 116 -1.84 0.60 2.98
N ASP A 117 -0.68 1.19 2.83
CA ASP A 117 0.50 0.60 2.20
C ASP A 117 1.13 -0.43 3.16
N VAL A 118 0.64 -1.67 3.07
CA VAL A 118 0.99 -2.75 4.00
C VAL A 118 2.30 -3.42 3.62
N ASP A 119 2.60 -3.55 2.33
CA ASP A 119 3.83 -4.18 1.82
C ASP A 119 4.95 -3.18 1.49
N GLY A 120 4.69 -1.87 1.65
CA GLY A 120 5.69 -0.81 1.47
C GLY A 120 5.99 -0.47 0.01
N ASP A 121 5.12 -0.87 -0.95
CA ASP A 121 5.31 -0.59 -2.38
C ASP A 121 4.82 0.82 -2.80
N GLY A 122 4.32 1.61 -1.84
CA GLY A 122 3.79 2.96 -2.06
C GLY A 122 2.36 3.00 -2.58
N LYS A 123 1.65 1.86 -2.61
CA LYS A 123 0.23 1.77 -2.96
C LYS A 123 -0.55 1.21 -1.80
N ASP A 124 -1.80 1.67 -1.69
CA ASP A 124 -2.67 1.16 -0.64
C ASP A 124 -3.18 -0.24 -0.98
N GLU A 125 -3.07 -1.15 -0.01
CA GLU A 125 -3.78 -2.42 0.04
C GLU A 125 -5.14 -2.25 0.72
N ALA A 126 -6.06 -3.19 0.42
CA ALA A 126 -7.32 -3.30 1.15
C ALA A 126 -7.20 -4.36 2.25
N LEU A 127 -7.45 -3.93 3.48
CA LEU A 127 -7.59 -4.77 4.66
C LEU A 127 -9.10 -5.00 4.90
N VAL A 128 -9.58 -6.21 4.66
CA VAL A 128 -11.01 -6.53 4.71
C VAL A 128 -11.29 -7.47 5.87
N GLY A 129 -12.10 -7.01 6.82
CA GLY A 129 -12.58 -7.81 7.93
C GLY A 129 -13.83 -8.60 7.54
N VAL A 130 -13.74 -9.93 7.56
CA VAL A 130 -14.86 -10.84 7.25
C VAL A 130 -15.19 -11.74 8.42
N ILE A 131 -16.41 -12.29 8.44
CA ILE A 131 -16.83 -13.30 9.40
C ILE A 131 -17.00 -14.62 8.64
N LYS A 132 -16.12 -15.59 8.92
CA LYS A 132 -16.17 -16.89 8.25
C LYS A 132 -15.68 -18.05 9.14
N PRO A 133 -16.20 -19.26 8.97
CA PRO A 133 -15.58 -20.47 9.49
C PRO A 133 -14.32 -20.84 8.70
N THR A 134 -13.49 -21.69 9.26
CA THR A 134 -12.39 -22.35 8.56
C THR A 134 -12.51 -23.86 8.69
N ARG A 135 -11.75 -24.62 7.89
CA ARG A 135 -11.72 -26.08 7.97
C ARG A 135 -11.39 -26.59 9.39
N PHE A 136 -10.48 -25.90 10.08
CA PHE A 136 -10.01 -26.30 11.41
C PHE A 136 -10.76 -25.61 12.57
N TYR A 137 -11.59 -24.61 12.25
CA TYR A 137 -12.41 -23.88 13.22
C TYR A 137 -13.78 -23.61 12.61
N PRO A 138 -14.74 -24.53 12.78
CA PRO A 138 -16.04 -24.48 12.10
C PRO A 138 -16.95 -23.35 12.60
N GLN A 139 -16.66 -22.78 13.78
CA GLN A 139 -17.41 -21.63 14.27
C GLN A 139 -17.06 -20.35 13.47
N PRO A 140 -18.07 -19.57 13.05
CA PRO A 140 -17.84 -18.28 12.42
C PRO A 140 -17.01 -17.37 13.33
N ALA A 141 -15.92 -16.84 12.82
CA ALA A 141 -15.04 -15.94 13.56
C ALA A 141 -14.55 -14.82 12.65
N ARG A 142 -14.17 -13.70 13.25
CA ARG A 142 -13.57 -12.59 12.54
C ARG A 142 -12.23 -12.98 11.95
N ARG A 143 -12.04 -12.66 10.69
CA ARG A 143 -10.82 -12.89 9.91
C ARG A 143 -10.43 -11.62 9.19
N LEU A 144 -9.16 -11.49 8.89
CA LEU A 144 -8.62 -10.41 8.11
C LEU A 144 -8.15 -10.95 6.75
N PHE A 145 -8.58 -10.31 5.66
CA PHE A 145 -8.11 -10.57 4.31
C PHE A 145 -7.33 -9.37 3.81
N LEU A 146 -6.26 -9.60 3.08
CA LEU A 146 -5.49 -8.58 2.41
C LEU A 146 -5.60 -8.73 0.90
N PHE A 147 -5.84 -7.61 0.22
CA PHE A 147 -5.89 -7.53 -1.24
C PHE A 147 -5.03 -6.37 -1.71
N LYS A 148 -4.36 -6.58 -2.83
CA LYS A 148 -3.62 -5.52 -3.53
C LYS A 148 -4.15 -5.30 -4.94
N GLN A 149 -3.85 -4.13 -5.47
CA GLN A 149 -4.10 -3.85 -6.87
C GLN A 149 -2.86 -4.19 -7.70
N VAL A 150 -3.06 -4.96 -8.78
CA VAL A 150 -2.01 -5.28 -9.76
C VAL A 150 -2.57 -5.05 -11.15
N ASN A 151 -2.01 -4.10 -11.88
CA ASN A 151 -2.43 -3.77 -13.26
C ASN A 151 -3.95 -3.52 -13.38
N GLY A 152 -4.53 -2.73 -12.45
CA GLY A 152 -5.95 -2.41 -12.43
C GLY A 152 -6.88 -3.58 -12.04
N LYS A 153 -6.34 -4.70 -11.55
CA LYS A 153 -7.09 -5.86 -11.04
C LYS A 153 -6.89 -6.00 -9.54
N ILE A 154 -7.92 -6.50 -8.85
CA ILE A 154 -7.83 -6.87 -7.44
C ILE A 154 -7.22 -8.27 -7.34
N ARG A 155 -6.20 -8.45 -6.51
CA ARG A 155 -5.54 -9.73 -6.24
C ARG A 155 -5.48 -9.99 -4.75
N PRO A 156 -5.81 -11.22 -4.28
CA PRO A 156 -5.61 -11.57 -2.90
C PRO A 156 -4.11 -11.68 -2.60
N MET A 157 -3.68 -11.10 -1.47
CA MET A 157 -2.36 -11.28 -0.89
C MET A 157 -2.40 -12.35 0.20
N TRP A 158 -3.42 -12.22 1.07
CA TRP A 158 -3.57 -13.11 2.23
C TRP A 158 -5.04 -13.27 2.60
N MET A 159 -5.46 -14.52 2.80
CA MET A 159 -6.87 -14.87 2.98
C MET A 159 -7.17 -15.37 4.40
N GLY A 160 -6.56 -14.76 5.39
CA GLY A 160 -6.97 -14.88 6.78
C GLY A 160 -6.54 -16.15 7.51
N SER A 161 -5.24 -16.41 7.59
CA SER A 161 -4.70 -17.35 8.59
C SER A 161 -5.03 -16.86 10.00
N ARG A 162 -4.97 -17.76 10.96
CA ARG A 162 -5.20 -17.41 12.36
C ARG A 162 -4.06 -16.52 12.87
N LEU A 163 -4.39 -15.38 13.46
CA LEU A 163 -3.49 -14.59 14.28
C LEU A 163 -3.30 -15.25 15.67
N GLY A 164 -2.41 -14.73 16.47
CA GLY A 164 -2.08 -15.31 17.78
C GLY A 164 -3.27 -15.48 18.75
N GLY A 165 -4.25 -14.56 18.70
CA GLY A 165 -5.48 -14.59 19.48
C GLY A 165 -6.74 -14.60 18.61
N ILE A 166 -7.91 -14.44 19.23
CA ILE A 166 -9.19 -14.30 18.55
C ILE A 166 -9.32 -12.84 18.09
N LEU A 167 -9.33 -12.61 16.78
CA LEU A 167 -9.44 -11.27 16.23
C LEU A 167 -10.77 -10.62 16.58
N CYS A 168 -10.71 -9.46 17.23
CA CYS A 168 -11.87 -8.61 17.52
C CYS A 168 -11.98 -7.45 16.56
N ASP A 169 -10.84 -6.79 16.23
CA ASP A 169 -10.80 -5.67 15.34
C ASP A 169 -9.37 -5.44 14.83
N PHE A 170 -9.22 -4.60 13.79
CA PHE A 170 -7.91 -4.22 13.24
C PHE A 170 -7.95 -2.81 12.66
N ARG A 171 -6.77 -2.22 12.48
CA ARG A 171 -6.57 -0.97 11.76
C ARG A 171 -5.16 -0.93 11.18
N PHE A 172 -4.95 -0.13 10.16
CA PHE A 172 -3.61 0.16 9.66
C PHE A 172 -3.02 1.34 10.45
N VAL A 173 -1.81 1.18 10.95
CA VAL A 173 -1.02 2.21 11.64
C VAL A 173 0.40 2.07 11.12
N ARG A 174 0.71 2.82 10.07
CA ARG A 174 1.98 2.68 9.31
C ARG A 174 3.19 2.44 10.22
N PRO A 175 4.01 1.44 9.92
CA PRO A 175 3.91 0.47 8.83
C PRO A 175 3.15 -0.82 9.24
N TYR A 176 2.42 -0.84 10.35
CA TYR A 176 1.87 -2.04 10.96
C TYR A 176 0.36 -2.19 10.78
N VAL A 177 -0.07 -3.44 10.71
CA VAL A 177 -1.46 -3.82 10.94
C VAL A 177 -1.63 -4.04 12.45
N ARG A 178 -2.29 -3.11 13.11
CA ARG A 178 -2.62 -3.19 14.53
C ARG A 178 -3.90 -3.98 14.72
N THR A 179 -3.88 -4.93 15.62
CA THR A 179 -5.01 -5.80 15.92
C THR A 179 -5.42 -5.70 17.38
N LEU A 180 -6.73 -5.76 17.62
CA LEU A 180 -7.33 -6.01 18.90
C LEU A 180 -7.75 -7.48 18.93
N GLN A 181 -7.29 -8.23 19.91
CA GLN A 181 -7.55 -9.67 20.03
C GLN A 181 -8.08 -9.97 21.41
N SER A 182 -8.99 -10.96 21.53
CA SER A 182 -9.38 -11.52 22.83
C SER A 182 -8.60 -12.80 23.12
N THR A 183 -8.34 -13.03 24.38
CA THR A 183 -7.74 -14.23 24.93
C THR A 183 -8.84 -15.20 25.40
N THR A 184 -8.49 -16.43 25.67
CA THR A 184 -9.45 -17.46 26.12
C THR A 184 -10.00 -17.19 27.52
N ASP A 185 -9.28 -16.41 28.33
CA ASP A 185 -9.69 -15.98 29.68
C ASP A 185 -10.51 -14.67 29.68
N GLY A 186 -10.97 -14.23 28.50
CA GLY A 186 -11.85 -13.05 28.36
C GLY A 186 -11.15 -11.70 28.45
N LYS A 187 -9.83 -11.68 28.52
CA LYS A 187 -9.03 -10.45 28.43
C LYS A 187 -8.75 -10.04 26.99
N TYR A 188 -8.07 -8.92 26.81
CA TYR A 188 -7.77 -8.37 25.50
C TYR A 188 -6.30 -8.00 25.40
N VAL A 189 -5.74 -8.20 24.21
CA VAL A 189 -4.38 -7.76 23.87
C VAL A 189 -4.42 -6.93 22.60
N VAL A 190 -3.52 -5.97 22.51
CA VAL A 190 -3.26 -5.22 21.29
C VAL A 190 -1.89 -5.60 20.79
N ALA A 191 -1.82 -5.97 19.51
CA ALA A 191 -0.59 -6.40 18.87
C ALA A 191 -0.42 -5.74 17.50
N ASP A 192 0.83 -5.47 17.14
CA ASP A 192 1.23 -5.00 15.82
C ASP A 192 1.81 -6.18 15.02
N TYR A 193 1.40 -6.25 13.76
CA TYR A 193 1.86 -7.21 12.77
C TYR A 193 2.44 -6.45 11.57
N ALA A 194 3.48 -6.99 10.94
CA ALA A 194 4.03 -6.50 9.69
C ALA A 194 3.77 -7.50 8.56
N TRP A 195 3.75 -7.01 7.33
CA TRP A 195 3.75 -7.89 6.17
C TRP A 195 5.13 -8.53 6.00
N ASP A 196 5.12 -9.82 5.73
CA ASP A 196 6.29 -10.62 5.40
C ASP A 196 5.86 -11.58 4.28
N ASP A 197 6.33 -11.44 3.11
CA ASP A 197 6.00 -12.06 1.80
C ASP A 197 4.90 -13.12 1.76
N PHE A 198 4.68 -13.86 2.82
CA PHE A 198 3.68 -14.92 2.98
C PHE A 198 2.47 -14.58 3.84
N GLY A 199 2.49 -13.43 4.53
CA GLY A 199 1.40 -13.05 5.41
C GLY A 199 1.77 -12.02 6.47
N LEU A 200 0.94 -11.94 7.50
CA LEU A 200 1.17 -11.06 8.64
C LEU A 200 2.00 -11.77 9.71
N THR A 201 3.21 -11.28 9.94
CA THR A 201 4.13 -11.74 10.97
C THR A 201 4.00 -10.88 12.22
N PHE A 202 3.95 -11.52 13.39
CA PHE A 202 3.89 -10.84 14.67
C PHE A 202 5.15 -10.01 14.92
N VAL A 203 4.97 -8.75 15.32
CA VAL A 203 6.07 -7.84 15.65
C VAL A 203 6.18 -7.64 17.15
N ARG A 204 5.07 -7.24 17.81
CA ARG A 204 5.08 -6.93 19.25
C ARG A 204 3.68 -6.88 19.84
N PHE A 205 3.60 -7.09 21.14
CA PHE A 205 2.46 -6.69 21.93
C PHE A 205 2.59 -5.20 22.35
N LEU A 206 1.50 -4.47 22.27
CA LEU A 206 1.40 -3.09 22.77
C LEU A 206 0.78 -3.06 24.18
N THR A 207 0.07 -4.12 24.55
CA THR A 207 -0.46 -4.35 25.89
C THR A 207 -0.25 -5.83 26.27
N GLY A 208 -0.14 -6.12 27.56
CA GLY A 208 -0.39 -7.45 28.06
C GLY A 208 -1.90 -7.80 27.98
N ALA A 209 -2.30 -8.88 28.63
CA ALA A 209 -3.70 -9.27 28.76
C ALA A 209 -4.41 -8.32 29.75
N VAL A 210 -5.15 -7.36 29.23
CA VAL A 210 -5.78 -6.26 29.99
C VAL A 210 -7.29 -6.24 29.80
N SER A 211 -7.97 -5.32 30.50
CA SER A 211 -9.39 -5.07 30.31
C SER A 211 -9.69 -4.54 28.89
N ARG A 212 -10.93 -4.75 28.40
CA ARG A 212 -11.35 -4.22 27.09
C ARG A 212 -11.15 -2.71 26.98
N LYS A 213 -11.43 -1.96 28.04
CA LYS A 213 -11.31 -0.49 28.08
C LYS A 213 -9.85 -0.05 27.84
N GLU A 214 -8.91 -0.66 28.53
CA GLU A 214 -7.48 -0.38 28.40
C GLU A 214 -6.96 -0.78 27.01
N ALA A 215 -7.32 -1.97 26.54
CA ALA A 215 -6.95 -2.44 25.21
C ALA A 215 -7.48 -1.48 24.14
N MET A 216 -8.75 -1.04 24.23
CA MET A 216 -9.34 -0.08 23.28
C MET A 216 -8.62 1.25 23.29
N LYS A 217 -8.23 1.79 24.45
CA LYS A 217 -7.45 3.02 24.54
C LYS A 217 -6.13 2.90 23.78
N LYS A 218 -5.44 1.78 23.91
CA LYS A 218 -4.17 1.53 23.20
C LYS A 218 -4.38 1.22 21.71
N PHE A 219 -5.44 0.48 21.37
CA PHE A 219 -5.79 0.17 19.99
C PHE A 219 -6.10 1.42 19.17
N THR A 220 -6.79 2.40 19.75
CA THR A 220 -7.14 3.67 19.10
C THR A 220 -6.02 4.70 19.15
N SER A 221 -5.00 4.55 20.02
CA SER A 221 -3.86 5.44 20.09
C SER A 221 -2.97 5.32 18.84
N GLY A 222 -2.37 6.41 18.42
CA GLY A 222 -1.66 6.53 17.15
C GLY A 222 -2.62 7.04 16.08
N SER A 223 -2.35 8.23 15.55
CA SER A 223 -3.14 8.81 14.47
C SER A 223 -3.20 7.84 13.29
N PRO A 224 -4.39 7.63 12.68
CA PRO A 224 -4.40 7.27 11.28
C PRO A 224 -3.73 8.43 10.55
N GLU A 225 -2.71 8.18 9.75
CA GLU A 225 -2.29 9.18 8.79
C GLU A 225 -3.54 9.55 8.00
N LYS A 226 -3.89 10.82 8.04
CA LYS A 226 -4.90 11.38 7.17
C LYS A 226 -4.37 11.16 5.76
N GLY A 227 -4.99 10.23 5.04
CA GLY A 227 -4.78 10.13 3.60
C GLY A 227 -5.18 11.48 3.00
N PHE A 228 -4.21 12.11 2.37
CA PHE A 228 -4.39 13.27 1.52
C PHE A 228 -5.04 12.85 0.22
#